data_d2ffd2f6efeb92e548ff6ad44699ce0b
#
_entry.id   d2ffd2f6efeb92e548ff6ad44699ce0b
#
_cell.length_a   1.000
_cell.length_b   1.000
_cell.length_c   1.000
_cell.angle_alpha   90.00
_cell.angle_beta   90.00
_cell.angle_gamma   90.00
#
_symmetry.space_group_name_H-M   'P 1'
#
loop_
_entity.id
_entity.type
_entity.pdbx_description
1 polymer ?
#
loop_
_entity_poly.entity_id
_entity_poly.type
_entity_poly.pdbx_seq_one_letter_code
_entity_poly.pdbx_strand_id
1 'polypeptide(L)'
;DAERESDLYGMKYMSAAGYDPQGAVELQQTFVKLSQGRRSDWLSGLLASHPPSAERVANNRATAKTLPQGGETGRETYMQRTAYLRKVQPAYEAQTEAHKALTEDNLEEARALVNKAIRLEPREAIFHAMSGYIFAADKKFRRAESAYSDALQRDSSFFYHHLRRGQVRYERGNFKAARADLEKSLELLPTAQANLLLGNLDKRAGNLESAARYYQAASQTNSPVSKEAQKELVLMELPQNPGKYIQSAALLDRGGKVVAAVRNTAPVAVNNIRVKVEYIDSNRQFREFSLRIPGTLEEGQQASVPTKIDDIVDTNDLGRRVRVTVTAARVAEQ
;
A
#
# COMPACT_ATOMS: atom_id res chain seq x y z
N ASP A 1 9.82 -39.55 -21.59
CA ASP A 1 9.07 -38.66 -20.69
C ASP A 1 10.05 -38.02 -19.69
N ALA A 2 10.18 -36.69 -19.79
CA ALA A 2 11.17 -35.90 -19.03
C ALA A 2 11.12 -36.15 -17.50
N GLU A 3 9.93 -36.34 -16.93
CA GLU A 3 9.76 -36.60 -15.50
C GLU A 3 10.33 -37.94 -15.09
N ARG A 4 10.15 -39.01 -15.88
CA ARG A 4 10.71 -40.32 -15.61
C ARG A 4 12.23 -40.34 -15.73
N GLU A 5 12.74 -39.63 -16.74
CA GLU A 5 14.18 -39.50 -16.95
C GLU A 5 14.83 -38.73 -15.80
N SER A 6 14.20 -37.61 -15.37
CA SER A 6 14.63 -36.83 -14.21
C SER A 6 14.64 -37.66 -12.92
N ASP A 7 13.56 -38.42 -12.67
CA ASP A 7 13.50 -39.32 -11.50
C ASP A 7 14.64 -40.37 -11.53
N LEU A 8 14.85 -41.01 -12.70
CA LEU A 8 15.90 -42.04 -12.86
C LEU A 8 17.29 -41.48 -12.60
N TYR A 9 17.68 -40.36 -13.24
CA TYR A 9 19.00 -39.76 -13.05
C TYR A 9 19.14 -39.15 -11.65
N GLY A 10 18.09 -38.55 -11.11
CA GLY A 10 18.07 -38.02 -9.74
C GLY A 10 18.41 -39.15 -8.73
N MET A 11 17.76 -40.29 -8.85
CA MET A 11 18.04 -41.46 -7.98
C MET A 11 19.45 -42.03 -8.15
N LYS A 12 19.98 -42.07 -9.39
CA LYS A 12 21.37 -42.48 -9.65
C LYS A 12 22.36 -41.52 -8.98
N TYR A 13 22.14 -40.20 -9.08
CA TYR A 13 22.98 -39.19 -8.45
C TYR A 13 22.89 -39.23 -6.93
N MET A 14 21.70 -39.44 -6.36
CA MET A 14 21.55 -39.68 -4.92
C MET A 14 22.38 -40.84 -4.46
N SER A 15 22.25 -42.01 -5.12
CA SER A 15 23.01 -43.23 -4.78
C SER A 15 24.52 -43.03 -4.94
N ALA A 16 24.97 -42.38 -6.01
CA ALA A 16 26.37 -42.07 -6.23
C ALA A 16 26.97 -41.13 -5.17
N ALA A 17 26.13 -40.24 -4.62
CA ALA A 17 26.48 -39.32 -3.53
C ALA A 17 26.38 -39.96 -2.13
N GLY A 18 26.05 -41.26 -2.05
CA GLY A 18 25.95 -42.01 -0.79
C GLY A 18 24.59 -41.90 -0.07
N TYR A 19 23.58 -41.30 -0.71
CA TYR A 19 22.20 -41.21 -0.18
C TYR A 19 21.38 -42.43 -0.57
N ASP A 20 20.42 -42.79 0.30
CA ASP A 20 19.49 -43.89 0.05
C ASP A 20 18.47 -43.51 -1.05
N PRO A 21 18.44 -44.16 -2.23
CA PRO A 21 17.50 -43.87 -3.29
C PRO A 21 16.03 -44.12 -2.90
N GLN A 22 15.78 -44.87 -1.81
CA GLN A 22 14.44 -45.05 -1.25
C GLN A 22 13.80 -43.73 -0.84
N GLY A 23 14.59 -42.73 -0.48
CA GLY A 23 14.10 -41.37 -0.18
C GLY A 23 13.33 -40.73 -1.33
N ALA A 24 13.69 -40.96 -2.60
CA ALA A 24 12.97 -40.49 -3.77
C ALA A 24 11.59 -41.18 -3.91
N VAL A 25 11.49 -42.44 -3.55
CA VAL A 25 10.21 -43.19 -3.52
C VAL A 25 9.29 -42.61 -2.47
N GLU A 26 9.80 -42.34 -1.27
CA GLU A 26 9.02 -41.76 -0.15
C GLU A 26 8.56 -40.35 -0.46
N LEU A 27 9.37 -39.54 -1.14
CA LEU A 27 9.00 -38.19 -1.60
C LEU A 27 7.83 -38.24 -2.57
N GLN A 28 7.90 -39.09 -3.59
CA GLN A 28 6.80 -39.25 -4.56
C GLN A 28 5.51 -39.78 -3.91
N GLN A 29 5.61 -40.72 -2.97
CA GLN A 29 4.46 -41.15 -2.17
C GLN A 29 3.81 -40.01 -1.40
N THR A 30 4.64 -39.15 -0.81
CA THR A 30 4.19 -37.97 -0.06
C THR A 30 3.47 -37.00 -0.99
N PHE A 31 3.99 -36.75 -2.18
CA PHE A 31 3.33 -35.90 -3.17
C PHE A 31 1.99 -36.48 -3.65
N VAL A 32 1.91 -37.80 -3.87
CA VAL A 32 0.63 -38.45 -4.20
C VAL A 32 -0.39 -38.27 -3.07
N LYS A 33 0.00 -38.45 -1.81
CA LYS A 33 -0.90 -38.24 -0.66
C LYS A 33 -1.37 -36.78 -0.56
N LEU A 34 -0.46 -35.81 -0.76
CA LEU A 34 -0.78 -34.39 -0.72
C LEU A 34 -1.71 -33.98 -1.89
N SER A 35 -1.54 -34.57 -3.06
CA SER A 35 -2.42 -34.30 -4.21
C SER A 35 -3.86 -34.80 -4.05
N GLN A 36 -4.07 -35.80 -3.18
CA GLN A 36 -5.41 -36.34 -2.86
C GLN A 36 -6.11 -35.58 -1.72
N GLY A 37 -5.38 -34.71 -1.00
CA GLY A 37 -5.93 -33.88 0.08
C GLY A 37 -6.59 -32.58 -0.42
N ARG A 38 -7.14 -31.78 0.51
CA ARG A 38 -7.67 -30.45 0.20
C ARG A 38 -6.58 -29.57 -0.40
N ARG A 39 -6.82 -29.06 -1.60
CA ARG A 39 -5.88 -28.22 -2.37
C ARG A 39 -5.65 -26.89 -1.64
N SER A 40 -4.40 -26.63 -1.28
CA SER A 40 -3.93 -25.25 -1.11
C SER A 40 -3.50 -24.72 -2.48
N ASP A 41 -3.87 -23.49 -2.85
CA ASP A 41 -3.65 -22.94 -4.18
C ASP A 41 -2.16 -22.96 -4.62
N TRP A 42 -1.23 -22.67 -3.71
CA TRP A 42 0.20 -22.68 -4.01
C TRP A 42 0.74 -24.12 -4.30
N LEU A 43 0.27 -25.11 -3.54
CA LEU A 43 0.68 -26.52 -3.75
C LEU A 43 0.11 -27.06 -5.07
N SER A 44 -1.10 -26.68 -5.42
CA SER A 44 -1.72 -27.01 -6.71
C SER A 44 -0.89 -26.45 -7.88
N GLY A 45 -0.39 -25.22 -7.78
CA GLY A 45 0.50 -24.62 -8.78
C GLY A 45 1.84 -25.36 -8.89
N LEU A 46 2.44 -25.74 -7.77
CA LEU A 46 3.70 -26.49 -7.74
C LEU A 46 3.56 -27.90 -8.36
N LEU A 47 2.45 -28.58 -8.09
CA LEU A 47 2.19 -29.92 -8.60
C LEU A 47 1.59 -29.95 -10.01
N ALA A 48 1.12 -28.81 -10.53
CA ALA A 48 0.51 -28.74 -11.87
C ALA A 48 1.53 -28.98 -12.99
N SER A 49 2.76 -28.49 -12.85
CA SER A 49 3.84 -28.69 -13.83
C SER A 49 4.56 -30.02 -13.68
N HIS A 50 4.52 -30.63 -12.49
CA HIS A 50 5.20 -31.87 -12.13
C HIS A 50 4.24 -32.83 -11.39
N PRO A 51 3.21 -33.38 -12.10
CA PRO A 51 2.15 -34.13 -11.43
C PRO A 51 2.68 -35.41 -10.79
N PRO A 52 2.46 -35.59 -9.48
CA PRO A 52 2.77 -36.86 -8.83
C PRO A 52 1.80 -37.94 -9.32
N SER A 53 2.30 -39.16 -9.57
CA SER A 53 1.45 -40.26 -10.01
C SER A 53 1.85 -41.58 -9.34
N ALA A 54 0.87 -42.47 -9.20
CA ALA A 54 1.14 -43.84 -8.70
C ALA A 54 2.12 -44.57 -9.62
N GLU A 55 2.13 -44.26 -10.91
CA GLU A 55 3.06 -44.82 -11.90
C GLU A 55 4.51 -44.37 -11.60
N ARG A 56 4.74 -43.08 -11.31
CA ARG A 56 6.09 -42.59 -10.92
C ARG A 56 6.56 -43.28 -9.65
N VAL A 57 5.70 -43.45 -8.65
CA VAL A 57 6.02 -44.22 -7.45
C VAL A 57 6.44 -45.67 -7.77
N ALA A 58 5.71 -46.34 -8.69
CA ALA A 58 6.04 -47.71 -9.09
C ALA A 58 7.39 -47.77 -9.84
N ASN A 59 7.64 -46.85 -10.75
CA ASN A 59 8.88 -46.74 -11.51
C ASN A 59 10.06 -46.42 -10.59
N ASN A 60 9.93 -45.52 -9.63
CA ASN A 60 10.96 -45.17 -8.67
C ASN A 60 11.28 -46.37 -7.74
N ARG A 61 10.27 -47.13 -7.35
CA ARG A 61 10.50 -48.40 -6.61
C ARG A 61 11.27 -49.44 -7.42
N ALA A 62 10.97 -49.56 -8.71
CA ALA A 62 11.71 -50.47 -9.58
C ALA A 62 13.17 -49.99 -9.73
N THR A 63 13.38 -48.70 -9.97
CA THR A 63 14.71 -48.10 -10.06
C THR A 63 15.50 -48.26 -8.75
N ALA A 64 14.88 -47.99 -7.60
CA ALA A 64 15.55 -48.16 -6.28
C ALA A 64 16.12 -49.58 -6.07
N LYS A 65 15.38 -50.61 -6.51
CA LYS A 65 15.84 -51.99 -6.40
C LYS A 65 17.10 -52.33 -7.24
N THR A 66 17.36 -51.53 -8.29
CA THR A 66 18.54 -51.72 -9.16
C THR A 66 19.78 -50.97 -8.68
N LEU A 67 19.62 -50.09 -7.72
CA LEU A 67 20.68 -49.26 -7.14
C LEU A 67 21.21 -49.91 -5.85
N PRO A 68 22.45 -49.58 -5.42
CA PRO A 68 22.94 -49.97 -4.09
C PRO A 68 21.91 -49.65 -3.00
N GLN A 69 21.66 -50.67 -2.16
CA GLN A 69 20.68 -50.54 -1.08
C GLN A 69 21.32 -49.94 0.16
N GLY A 70 20.55 -49.17 0.89
CA GLY A 70 21.03 -48.43 2.04
C GLY A 70 21.74 -47.14 1.60
N GLY A 71 22.14 -46.37 2.53
CA GLY A 71 22.76 -45.07 2.34
C GLY A 71 22.27 -44.10 3.39
N GLU A 72 22.81 -42.88 3.36
CA GLU A 72 22.38 -41.83 4.28
C GLU A 72 21.02 -41.27 3.85
N THR A 73 20.07 -41.21 4.79
CA THR A 73 18.77 -40.55 4.52
C THR A 73 18.82 -39.05 4.81
N GLY A 74 19.88 -38.58 5.47
CA GLY A 74 20.00 -37.21 5.97
C GLY A 74 18.98 -36.83 7.04
N ARG A 75 18.11 -37.78 7.44
CA ARG A 75 16.97 -37.55 8.33
C ARG A 75 17.38 -36.98 9.69
N GLU A 76 18.41 -37.59 10.30
CA GLU A 76 18.86 -37.12 11.60
C GLU A 76 19.42 -35.70 11.54
N THR A 77 20.29 -35.44 10.56
CA THR A 77 20.84 -34.13 10.30
C THR A 77 19.73 -33.09 10.03
N TYR A 78 18.74 -33.45 9.19
CA TYR A 78 17.58 -32.61 8.95
C TYR A 78 16.77 -32.32 10.23
N MET A 79 16.51 -33.36 11.02
CA MET A 79 15.78 -33.25 12.28
C MET A 79 16.51 -32.36 13.29
N GLN A 80 17.83 -32.47 13.38
CA GLN A 80 18.65 -31.61 14.23
C GLN A 80 18.67 -30.17 13.73
N ARG A 81 18.93 -29.94 12.43
CA ARG A 81 19.01 -28.61 11.83
C ARG A 81 17.69 -27.84 11.86
N THR A 82 16.57 -28.55 11.78
CA THR A 82 15.23 -27.98 11.80
C THR A 82 14.55 -28.05 13.17
N ALA A 83 15.22 -28.53 14.21
CA ALA A 83 14.64 -28.68 15.54
C ALA A 83 14.07 -27.37 16.10
N TYR A 84 14.81 -26.26 15.92
CA TYR A 84 14.33 -24.94 16.34
C TYR A 84 13.06 -24.51 15.60
N LEU A 85 13.00 -24.66 14.27
CA LEU A 85 11.82 -24.31 13.48
C LEU A 85 10.57 -25.06 13.95
N ARG A 86 10.71 -26.36 14.22
CA ARG A 86 9.59 -27.16 14.76
C ARG A 86 9.19 -26.74 16.16
N LYS A 87 10.17 -26.36 17.00
CA LYS A 87 9.90 -25.86 18.35
C LYS A 87 9.08 -24.57 18.33
N VAL A 88 9.35 -23.67 17.38
CA VAL A 88 8.68 -22.35 17.30
C VAL A 88 7.43 -22.36 16.43
N GLN A 89 7.21 -23.40 15.63
CA GLN A 89 6.03 -23.55 14.77
C GLN A 89 4.71 -23.24 15.49
N PRO A 90 4.42 -23.74 16.72
CA PRO A 90 3.19 -23.43 17.42
C PRO A 90 3.02 -21.93 17.77
N ALA A 91 4.12 -21.15 17.82
CA ALA A 91 4.04 -19.72 18.02
C ALA A 91 3.54 -19.01 16.75
N TYR A 92 4.02 -19.40 15.58
CA TYR A 92 3.56 -18.86 14.30
C TYR A 92 2.14 -19.32 13.94
N GLU A 93 1.75 -20.54 14.34
CA GLU A 93 0.35 -20.98 14.24
C GLU A 93 -0.57 -20.10 15.09
N ALA A 94 -0.18 -19.81 16.33
CA ALA A 94 -0.92 -18.89 17.19
C ALA A 94 -0.98 -17.46 16.62
N GLN A 95 0.07 -16.98 15.96
CA GLN A 95 0.06 -15.70 15.25
C GLN A 95 -0.94 -15.71 14.08
N THR A 96 -0.97 -16.80 13.29
CA THR A 96 -1.90 -16.94 12.16
C THR A 96 -3.35 -16.92 12.63
N GLU A 97 -3.67 -17.65 13.70
CA GLU A 97 -5.00 -17.63 14.32
C GLU A 97 -5.33 -16.24 14.90
N ALA A 98 -4.35 -15.56 15.51
CA ALA A 98 -4.55 -14.19 15.98
C ALA A 98 -4.88 -13.22 14.83
N HIS A 99 -4.24 -13.38 13.68
CA HIS A 99 -4.56 -12.58 12.50
C HIS A 99 -5.98 -12.85 12.00
N LYS A 100 -6.43 -14.11 12.01
CA LYS A 100 -7.80 -14.48 11.68
C LYS A 100 -8.80 -13.84 12.66
N ALA A 101 -8.56 -13.94 13.96
CA ALA A 101 -9.40 -13.28 14.97
C ALA A 101 -9.48 -11.76 14.78
N LEU A 102 -8.40 -11.10 14.32
CA LEU A 102 -8.43 -9.68 13.95
C LEU A 102 -9.32 -9.39 12.75
N THR A 103 -9.35 -10.26 11.74
CA THR A 103 -10.25 -10.07 10.58
C THR A 103 -11.71 -10.26 10.95
N GLU A 104 -11.99 -10.98 12.03
CA GLU A 104 -13.31 -11.21 12.62
C GLU A 104 -13.66 -10.17 13.72
N ASP A 105 -12.84 -9.12 13.88
CA ASP A 105 -12.95 -8.05 14.88
C ASP A 105 -12.96 -8.56 16.35
N ASN A 106 -12.41 -9.76 16.58
CA ASN A 106 -12.31 -10.38 17.90
C ASN A 106 -10.98 -10.04 18.59
N LEU A 107 -10.89 -8.82 19.12
CA LEU A 107 -9.67 -8.31 19.75
C LEU A 107 -9.23 -9.09 21.00
N GLU A 108 -10.17 -9.65 21.77
CA GLU A 108 -9.84 -10.41 22.98
C GLU A 108 -9.17 -11.74 22.64
N GLU A 109 -9.70 -12.46 21.68
CA GLU A 109 -9.11 -13.72 21.19
C GLU A 109 -7.76 -13.47 20.53
N ALA A 110 -7.67 -12.46 19.64
CA ALA A 110 -6.42 -12.06 19.02
C ALA A 110 -5.34 -11.78 20.06
N ARG A 111 -5.67 -11.07 21.14
CA ARG A 111 -4.77 -10.79 22.24
C ARG A 111 -4.31 -12.03 22.99
N ALA A 112 -5.24 -12.96 23.27
CA ALA A 112 -4.89 -14.22 23.94
C ALA A 112 -3.92 -15.04 23.10
N LEU A 113 -4.17 -15.14 21.80
CA LEU A 113 -3.35 -15.88 20.83
C LEU A 113 -1.96 -15.25 20.64
N VAL A 114 -1.87 -13.92 20.49
CA VAL A 114 -0.58 -13.23 20.41
C VAL A 114 0.23 -13.40 21.70
N ASN A 115 -0.42 -13.32 22.87
CA ASN A 115 0.27 -13.60 24.14
C ASN A 115 0.78 -15.05 24.22
N LYS A 116 0.05 -16.01 23.62
CA LYS A 116 0.54 -17.40 23.48
C LYS A 116 1.78 -17.45 22.58
N ALA A 117 1.75 -16.78 21.43
CA ALA A 117 2.91 -16.71 20.51
C ALA A 117 4.14 -16.12 21.21
N ILE A 118 3.99 -14.99 21.92
CA ILE A 118 5.08 -14.34 22.67
C ILE A 118 5.65 -15.25 23.77
N ARG A 119 4.81 -16.02 24.48
CA ARG A 119 5.30 -16.98 25.49
C ARG A 119 6.11 -18.11 24.88
N LEU A 120 5.74 -18.56 23.68
CA LEU A 120 6.41 -19.67 22.98
C LEU A 120 7.74 -19.22 22.33
N GLU A 121 7.77 -18.01 21.75
CA GLU A 121 8.99 -17.43 21.19
C GLU A 121 9.04 -15.90 21.52
N PRO A 122 9.58 -15.54 22.68
CA PRO A 122 9.61 -14.15 23.15
C PRO A 122 10.61 -13.27 22.41
N ARG A 123 11.50 -13.85 21.58
CA ARG A 123 12.50 -13.08 20.83
C ARG A 123 11.99 -12.61 19.47
N GLU A 124 10.82 -13.08 19.06
CA GLU A 124 10.27 -12.76 17.75
C GLU A 124 9.58 -11.38 17.76
N ALA A 125 10.18 -10.43 17.05
CA ALA A 125 9.74 -9.04 17.03
C ALA A 125 8.32 -8.85 16.52
N ILE A 126 7.92 -9.65 15.51
CA ILE A 126 6.61 -9.51 14.85
C ILE A 126 5.44 -9.83 15.82
N PHE A 127 5.64 -10.69 16.80
CA PHE A 127 4.59 -10.99 17.79
C PHE A 127 4.35 -9.80 18.71
N HIS A 128 5.41 -9.10 19.12
CA HIS A 128 5.30 -7.87 19.90
C HIS A 128 4.68 -6.74 19.07
N ALA A 129 5.04 -6.62 17.80
CA ALA A 129 4.41 -5.65 16.89
C ALA A 129 2.92 -5.92 16.70
N MET A 130 2.51 -7.20 16.56
CA MET A 130 1.11 -7.59 16.48
C MET A 130 0.35 -7.26 17.78
N SER A 131 0.96 -7.48 18.96
CA SER A 131 0.41 -7.02 20.24
C SER A 131 0.20 -5.50 20.25
N GLY A 132 1.19 -4.74 19.73
CA GLY A 132 1.08 -3.29 19.55
C GLY A 132 -0.09 -2.89 18.66
N TYR A 133 -0.30 -3.60 17.55
CA TYR A 133 -1.42 -3.38 16.65
C TYR A 133 -2.77 -3.60 17.35
N ILE A 134 -2.93 -4.71 18.07
CA ILE A 134 -4.14 -5.04 18.82
C ILE A 134 -4.46 -3.97 19.86
N PHE A 135 -3.45 -3.52 20.63
CA PHE A 135 -3.64 -2.44 21.58
C PHE A 135 -3.98 -1.10 20.93
N ALA A 136 -3.42 -0.81 19.75
CA ALA A 136 -3.75 0.40 19.00
C ALA A 136 -5.20 0.38 18.47
N ALA A 137 -5.66 -0.77 17.96
CA ALA A 137 -7.06 -0.99 17.54
C ALA A 137 -8.03 -0.80 18.71
N ASP A 138 -7.66 -1.26 19.91
CA ASP A 138 -8.40 -1.07 21.17
C ASP A 138 -8.20 0.33 21.80
N LYS A 139 -7.57 1.28 21.06
CA LYS A 139 -7.24 2.64 21.52
C LYS A 139 -6.41 2.70 22.82
N LYS A 140 -5.79 1.61 23.22
CA LYS A 140 -4.88 1.51 24.37
C LYS A 140 -3.47 1.97 24.00
N PHE A 141 -3.34 3.19 23.52
CA PHE A 141 -2.12 3.71 22.88
C PHE A 141 -0.84 3.62 23.74
N ARG A 142 -0.92 3.75 25.08
CA ARG A 142 0.25 3.56 25.94
C ARG A 142 0.79 2.13 25.89
N ARG A 143 -0.11 1.13 25.90
CA ARG A 143 0.27 -0.29 25.77
C ARG A 143 0.78 -0.60 24.36
N ALA A 144 0.15 -0.02 23.34
CA ALA A 144 0.61 -0.14 21.97
C ALA A 144 2.04 0.38 21.79
N GLU A 145 2.36 1.57 22.32
CA GLU A 145 3.71 2.14 22.28
C GLU A 145 4.74 1.24 22.98
N SER A 146 4.40 0.69 24.15
CA SER A 146 5.26 -0.27 24.86
C SER A 146 5.52 -1.51 24.00
N ALA A 147 4.49 -2.13 23.45
CA ALA A 147 4.61 -3.33 22.64
C ALA A 147 5.43 -3.10 21.35
N TYR A 148 5.25 -1.97 20.66
CA TYR A 148 6.12 -1.62 19.53
C TYR A 148 7.56 -1.31 19.97
N SER A 149 7.77 -0.80 21.17
CA SER A 149 9.12 -0.63 21.72
C SER A 149 9.79 -1.96 22.01
N ASP A 150 9.03 -2.95 22.52
CA ASP A 150 9.48 -4.31 22.68
C ASP A 150 9.85 -4.98 21.34
N ALA A 151 9.07 -4.72 20.28
CA ALA A 151 9.41 -5.16 18.93
C ALA A 151 10.72 -4.55 18.44
N LEU A 152 10.90 -3.24 18.61
CA LEU A 152 12.10 -2.52 18.19
C LEU A 152 13.37 -2.90 18.97
N GLN A 153 13.25 -3.35 20.22
CA GLN A 153 14.38 -3.91 20.97
C GLN A 153 14.88 -5.24 20.35
N ARG A 154 14.01 -5.95 19.65
CA ARG A 154 14.30 -7.25 19.00
C ARG A 154 14.73 -7.09 17.56
N ASP A 155 14.06 -6.20 16.83
CA ASP A 155 14.40 -5.84 15.45
C ASP A 155 14.16 -4.34 15.22
N SER A 156 15.25 -3.58 15.22
CA SER A 156 15.25 -2.14 14.92
C SER A 156 15.44 -1.86 13.42
N SER A 157 15.67 -2.86 12.60
CA SER A 157 15.93 -2.73 11.16
C SER A 157 14.65 -2.73 10.32
N PHE A 158 13.55 -3.18 10.88
CA PHE A 158 12.29 -3.25 10.15
C PHE A 158 11.49 -1.94 10.27
N PHE A 159 11.37 -1.23 9.16
CA PHE A 159 10.73 0.10 9.05
C PHE A 159 9.35 0.15 9.70
N TYR A 160 8.57 -0.93 9.60
CA TYR A 160 7.18 -0.99 10.05
C TYR A 160 7.03 -0.80 11.57
N HIS A 161 7.98 -1.28 12.37
CA HIS A 161 7.94 -1.10 13.82
C HIS A 161 8.08 0.37 14.21
N HIS A 162 8.99 1.11 13.54
CA HIS A 162 9.13 2.55 13.69
C HIS A 162 7.88 3.29 13.22
N LEU A 163 7.37 2.96 12.02
CA LEU A 163 6.15 3.57 11.47
C LEU A 163 4.99 3.48 12.45
N ARG A 164 4.73 2.28 12.97
CA ARG A 164 3.57 2.04 13.83
C ARG A 164 3.74 2.65 15.20
N ARG A 165 4.95 2.65 15.79
CA ARG A 165 5.19 3.37 17.03
C ARG A 165 5.08 4.88 16.83
N GLY A 166 5.61 5.41 15.75
CA GLY A 166 5.49 6.81 15.36
C GLY A 166 4.02 7.23 15.22
N GLN A 167 3.19 6.41 14.57
CA GLN A 167 1.74 6.64 14.45
C GLN A 167 1.07 6.67 15.83
N VAL A 168 1.35 5.71 16.70
CA VAL A 168 0.78 5.66 18.06
C VAL A 168 1.21 6.88 18.88
N ARG A 169 2.45 7.33 18.76
CA ARG A 169 2.96 8.54 19.41
C ARG A 169 2.28 9.80 18.88
N TYR A 170 1.99 9.84 17.57
CA TYR A 170 1.22 10.92 16.95
C TYR A 170 -0.18 11.01 17.56
N GLU A 171 -0.90 9.89 17.63
CA GLU A 171 -2.24 9.81 18.24
C GLU A 171 -2.25 10.24 19.72
N ARG A 172 -1.16 10.00 20.44
CA ARG A 172 -0.98 10.43 21.81
C ARG A 172 -0.57 11.90 21.98
N GLY A 173 -0.33 12.62 20.89
CA GLY A 173 0.17 13.99 20.90
C GLY A 173 1.65 14.12 21.24
N ASN A 174 2.41 13.01 21.30
CA ASN A 174 3.87 13.06 21.49
C ASN A 174 4.58 13.30 20.16
N PHE A 175 4.39 14.49 19.59
CA PHE A 175 4.79 14.82 18.23
C PHE A 175 6.30 14.77 18.00
N LYS A 176 7.11 15.15 19.02
CA LYS A 176 8.57 15.08 18.91
C LYS A 176 9.06 13.63 18.74
N ALA A 177 8.56 12.73 19.58
CA ALA A 177 8.93 11.32 19.51
C ALA A 177 8.32 10.61 18.29
N ALA A 178 7.11 11.03 17.86
CA ALA A 178 6.50 10.56 16.63
C ALA A 178 7.35 10.89 15.40
N ARG A 179 7.83 12.14 15.30
CA ARG A 179 8.71 12.58 14.21
C ARG A 179 9.95 11.72 14.12
N ALA A 180 10.66 11.52 15.22
CA ALA A 180 11.89 10.73 15.24
C ALA A 180 11.67 9.29 14.72
N ASP A 181 10.56 8.65 15.11
CA ASP A 181 10.22 7.32 14.62
C ASP A 181 9.84 7.32 13.13
N LEU A 182 9.04 8.30 12.70
CA LEU A 182 8.60 8.39 11.29
C LEU A 182 9.78 8.69 10.35
N GLU A 183 10.70 9.56 10.76
CA GLU A 183 11.93 9.83 10.02
C GLU A 183 12.79 8.57 9.94
N LYS A 184 12.95 7.83 11.05
CA LYS A 184 13.67 6.56 11.04
C LYS A 184 13.00 5.51 10.15
N SER A 185 11.67 5.45 10.13
CA SER A 185 10.94 4.59 9.20
C SER A 185 11.23 4.93 7.73
N LEU A 186 11.27 6.24 7.37
CA LEU A 186 11.59 6.67 6.01
C LEU A 186 13.03 6.38 5.60
N GLU A 187 13.99 6.49 6.52
CA GLU A 187 15.38 6.09 6.27
C GLU A 187 15.49 4.61 5.87
N LEU A 188 14.68 3.75 6.50
CA LEU A 188 14.69 2.32 6.25
C LEU A 188 13.87 1.96 4.99
N LEU A 189 12.68 2.53 4.85
CA LEU A 189 11.81 2.36 3.68
C LEU A 189 10.89 3.58 3.50
N PRO A 190 10.96 4.32 2.39
CA PRO A 190 10.02 5.38 2.08
C PRO A 190 8.59 4.84 1.90
N THR A 191 7.66 5.32 2.72
CA THR A 191 6.24 4.94 2.66
C THR A 191 5.34 6.17 2.59
N ALA A 192 4.21 6.05 1.89
CA ALA A 192 3.20 7.11 1.83
C ALA A 192 2.66 7.47 3.22
N GLN A 193 2.47 6.47 4.09
CA GLN A 193 1.95 6.68 5.44
C GLN A 193 2.89 7.50 6.32
N ALA A 194 4.20 7.21 6.29
CA ALA A 194 5.17 8.00 7.07
C ALA A 194 5.26 9.44 6.54
N ASN A 195 5.27 9.62 5.22
CA ASN A 195 5.24 10.95 4.60
C ASN A 195 3.95 11.73 4.96
N LEU A 196 2.77 11.09 4.91
CA LEU A 196 1.51 11.75 5.32
C LEU A 196 1.59 12.24 6.77
N LEU A 197 2.03 11.40 7.69
CA LEU A 197 2.11 11.77 9.11
C LEU A 197 3.17 12.86 9.38
N LEU A 198 4.30 12.85 8.69
CA LEU A 198 5.29 13.93 8.76
C LEU A 198 4.76 15.23 8.18
N GLY A 199 4.03 15.15 7.05
CA GLY A 199 3.31 16.29 6.49
C GLY A 199 2.31 16.90 7.48
N ASN A 200 1.53 16.06 8.17
CA ASN A 200 0.60 16.49 9.21
C ASN A 200 1.31 17.16 10.38
N LEU A 201 2.48 16.63 10.80
CA LEU A 201 3.30 17.23 11.84
C LEU A 201 3.83 18.60 11.44
N ASP A 202 4.31 18.76 10.20
CA ASP A 202 4.82 20.03 9.71
C ASP A 202 3.71 21.06 9.48
N LYS A 203 2.56 20.65 8.94
CA LYS A 203 1.38 21.50 8.83
C LYS A 203 0.96 22.04 10.19
N ARG A 204 0.92 21.17 11.21
CA ARG A 204 0.60 21.56 12.59
C ARG A 204 1.61 22.54 13.18
N ALA A 205 2.89 22.39 12.85
CA ALA A 205 3.97 23.29 13.29
C ALA A 205 4.02 24.62 12.49
N GLY A 206 3.19 24.79 11.46
CA GLY A 206 3.21 25.95 10.56
C GLY A 206 4.27 25.89 9.46
N ASN A 207 5.01 24.80 9.33
CA ASN A 207 6.05 24.58 8.32
C ASN A 207 5.43 24.16 6.98
N LEU A 208 4.64 25.06 6.37
CA LEU A 208 3.78 24.71 5.23
C LEU A 208 4.56 24.21 4.01
N GLU A 209 5.72 24.77 3.72
CA GLU A 209 6.56 24.32 2.59
C GLU A 209 7.05 22.88 2.78
N SER A 210 7.51 22.55 3.99
CA SER A 210 7.93 21.18 4.32
C SER A 210 6.74 20.21 4.30
N ALA A 211 5.60 20.62 4.83
CA ALA A 211 4.36 19.84 4.78
C ALA A 211 3.95 19.49 3.34
N ALA A 212 4.02 20.49 2.43
CA ALA A 212 3.70 20.28 1.02
C ALA A 212 4.64 19.26 0.36
N ARG A 213 5.95 19.29 0.66
CA ARG A 213 6.91 18.30 0.16
C ARG A 213 6.58 16.88 0.63
N TYR A 214 6.25 16.71 1.90
CA TYR A 214 5.85 15.42 2.44
C TYR A 214 4.54 14.91 1.84
N TYR A 215 3.52 15.75 1.71
CA TYR A 215 2.26 15.37 1.04
C TYR A 215 2.47 15.02 -0.43
N GLN A 216 3.33 15.75 -1.13
CA GLN A 216 3.67 15.42 -2.50
C GLN A 216 4.35 14.04 -2.60
N ALA A 217 5.29 13.73 -1.70
CA ALA A 217 5.91 12.41 -1.63
C ALA A 217 4.89 11.31 -1.30
N ALA A 218 3.94 11.56 -0.38
CA ALA A 218 2.88 10.63 -0.03
C ALA A 218 1.88 10.38 -1.18
N SER A 219 1.72 11.33 -2.11
CA SER A 219 0.73 11.29 -3.18
C SER A 219 1.14 10.48 -4.42
N GLN A 220 2.35 9.90 -4.45
CA GLN A 220 2.93 9.25 -5.63
C GLN A 220 2.27 7.91 -6.03
N THR A 221 1.42 7.35 -5.20
CA THR A 221 0.74 6.08 -5.45
C THR A 221 -0.78 6.27 -5.52
N ASN A 222 -1.51 5.26 -5.99
CA ASN A 222 -2.98 5.28 -5.99
C ASN A 222 -3.52 4.48 -4.79
N SER A 223 -3.27 4.98 -3.58
CA SER A 223 -3.73 4.36 -2.34
C SER A 223 -4.67 5.32 -1.57
N PRO A 224 -5.48 4.84 -0.61
CA PRO A 224 -6.27 5.71 0.25
C PRO A 224 -5.43 6.79 0.95
N VAL A 225 -4.23 6.42 1.42
CA VAL A 225 -3.27 7.34 2.04
C VAL A 225 -2.81 8.43 1.07
N SER A 226 -2.55 8.05 -0.18
CA SER A 226 -2.13 9.01 -1.21
C SER A 226 -3.24 9.98 -1.58
N LYS A 227 -4.49 9.52 -1.61
CA LYS A 227 -5.65 10.40 -1.82
C LYS A 227 -5.84 11.40 -0.68
N GLU A 228 -5.62 10.97 0.57
CA GLU A 228 -5.63 11.87 1.72
C GLU A 228 -4.51 12.91 1.62
N ALA A 229 -3.30 12.52 1.28
CA ALA A 229 -2.19 13.45 1.06
C ALA A 229 -2.47 14.46 -0.07
N GLN A 230 -3.06 14.01 -1.17
CA GLN A 230 -3.51 14.90 -2.26
C GLN A 230 -4.55 15.91 -1.79
N LYS A 231 -5.53 15.47 -1.00
CA LYS A 231 -6.53 16.34 -0.41
C LYS A 231 -5.88 17.43 0.46
N GLU A 232 -4.96 17.01 1.34
CA GLU A 232 -4.24 17.95 2.22
C GLU A 232 -3.41 18.97 1.42
N LEU A 233 -2.76 18.54 0.35
CA LEU A 233 -2.01 19.40 -0.54
C LEU A 233 -2.91 20.41 -1.23
N VAL A 234 -4.06 19.99 -1.75
CA VAL A 234 -5.06 20.89 -2.35
C VAL A 234 -5.58 21.90 -1.34
N LEU A 235 -5.93 21.46 -0.13
CA LEU A 235 -6.39 22.37 0.94
C LEU A 235 -5.38 23.48 1.24
N MET A 236 -4.09 23.19 1.15
CA MET A 236 -3.03 24.17 1.39
C MET A 236 -2.76 25.09 0.22
N GLU A 237 -2.76 24.58 -1.00
CA GLU A 237 -2.30 25.31 -2.20
C GLU A 237 -3.43 26.03 -2.94
N LEU A 238 -4.65 25.49 -2.94
CA LEU A 238 -5.79 26.01 -3.71
C LEU A 238 -6.09 27.48 -3.43
N PRO A 239 -6.03 27.98 -2.18
CA PRO A 239 -6.33 29.40 -1.90
C PRO A 239 -5.32 30.36 -2.55
N GLN A 240 -4.08 29.94 -2.74
CA GLN A 240 -2.99 30.76 -3.27
C GLN A 240 -2.76 30.51 -4.77
N ASN A 241 -2.99 29.29 -5.24
CA ASN A 241 -2.73 28.85 -6.60
C ASN A 241 -3.93 28.11 -7.21
N PRO A 242 -5.12 28.75 -7.32
CA PRO A 242 -6.33 28.06 -7.78
C PRO A 242 -6.20 27.56 -9.23
N GLY A 243 -5.44 28.24 -10.07
CA GLY A 243 -5.19 27.83 -11.46
C GLY A 243 -4.40 26.52 -11.62
N LYS A 244 -3.73 26.04 -10.57
CA LYS A 244 -3.09 24.72 -10.56
C LYS A 244 -4.12 23.57 -10.57
N TYR A 245 -5.27 23.80 -9.97
CA TYR A 245 -6.31 22.80 -9.70
C TYR A 245 -7.60 23.03 -10.48
N ILE A 246 -7.79 24.21 -11.05
CA ILE A 246 -8.97 24.57 -11.81
C ILE A 246 -8.53 25.16 -13.14
N GLN A 247 -8.75 24.38 -14.19
CA GLN A 247 -8.54 24.86 -15.55
C GLN A 247 -9.62 25.86 -15.92
N SER A 248 -9.25 26.91 -16.68
CA SER A 248 -10.19 27.89 -17.19
C SER A 248 -9.95 28.21 -18.66
N ALA A 249 -11.01 28.49 -19.38
CA ALA A 249 -10.97 28.89 -20.79
C ALA A 249 -12.12 29.81 -21.13
N ALA A 250 -11.92 30.66 -22.15
CA ALA A 250 -13.00 31.29 -22.85
C ALA A 250 -13.51 30.35 -23.96
N LEU A 251 -14.81 30.16 -24.07
CA LEU A 251 -15.43 29.33 -25.09
C LEU A 251 -16.61 30.10 -25.73
N LEU A 252 -17.02 29.70 -26.94
CA LEU A 252 -18.32 30.11 -27.50
C LEU A 252 -19.36 29.05 -27.14
N ASP A 253 -20.50 29.50 -26.64
CA ASP A 253 -21.66 28.63 -26.42
C ASP A 253 -22.34 28.24 -27.73
N ARG A 254 -23.40 27.43 -27.68
CA ARG A 254 -24.16 27.03 -28.86
C ARG A 254 -24.82 28.18 -29.61
N GLY A 255 -24.98 29.31 -28.95
CA GLY A 255 -25.53 30.55 -29.52
C GLY A 255 -24.46 31.52 -30.00
N GLY A 256 -23.17 31.13 -30.00
CA GLY A 256 -22.06 31.98 -30.41
C GLY A 256 -21.67 33.05 -29.37
N LYS A 257 -22.16 32.97 -28.13
CA LYS A 257 -21.80 33.91 -27.06
C LYS A 257 -20.59 33.47 -26.29
N VAL A 258 -19.74 34.41 -25.90
CA VAL A 258 -18.56 34.12 -25.09
C VAL A 258 -18.95 33.73 -23.67
N VAL A 259 -18.51 32.58 -23.23
CA VAL A 259 -18.67 32.08 -21.88
C VAL A 259 -17.31 31.86 -21.20
N ALA A 260 -17.22 32.12 -19.90
CA ALA A 260 -16.09 31.72 -19.08
C ALA A 260 -16.36 30.32 -18.55
N ALA A 261 -15.58 29.35 -19.00
CA ALA A 261 -15.67 27.95 -18.60
C ALA A 261 -14.55 27.56 -17.61
N VAL A 262 -14.88 26.71 -16.66
CA VAL A 262 -13.92 26.14 -15.72
C VAL A 262 -14.11 24.63 -15.60
N ARG A 263 -13.02 23.91 -15.30
CA ARG A 263 -13.03 22.49 -15.01
C ARG A 263 -12.26 22.24 -13.72
N ASN A 264 -12.87 21.57 -12.77
CA ASN A 264 -12.18 21.11 -11.57
C ASN A 264 -11.30 19.89 -11.90
N THR A 265 -10.00 20.01 -11.70
CA THR A 265 -9.03 18.89 -11.83
C THR A 265 -8.46 18.45 -10.48
N ALA A 266 -8.91 19.06 -9.38
CA ALA A 266 -8.56 18.62 -8.04
C ALA A 266 -9.31 17.31 -7.68
N PRO A 267 -8.71 16.42 -6.89
CA PRO A 267 -9.35 15.20 -6.40
C PRO A 267 -10.36 15.45 -5.26
N VAL A 268 -10.87 16.65 -5.16
CA VAL A 268 -11.84 17.11 -4.15
C VAL A 268 -12.83 18.06 -4.78
N ALA A 269 -14.03 18.13 -4.22
CA ALA A 269 -15.01 19.10 -4.62
C ALA A 269 -14.58 20.54 -4.30
N VAL A 270 -14.82 21.46 -5.22
CA VAL A 270 -14.48 22.89 -5.06
C VAL A 270 -15.69 23.79 -5.28
N ASN A 271 -15.72 24.90 -4.58
CA ASN A 271 -16.77 25.92 -4.70
C ASN A 271 -16.19 27.34 -4.60
N ASN A 272 -17.07 28.33 -4.58
CA ASN A 272 -16.70 29.76 -4.49
C ASN A 272 -15.68 30.20 -5.56
N ILE A 273 -15.73 29.58 -6.74
CA ILE A 273 -14.78 29.81 -7.81
C ILE A 273 -15.05 31.24 -8.37
N ARG A 274 -13.99 32.06 -8.44
CA ARG A 274 -13.97 33.32 -9.11
C ARG A 274 -12.99 33.29 -10.25
N VAL A 275 -13.42 33.86 -11.37
CA VAL A 275 -12.57 34.05 -12.55
C VAL A 275 -12.45 35.52 -12.90
N LYS A 276 -11.30 35.95 -13.32
CA LYS A 276 -11.04 37.21 -13.99
C LYS A 276 -11.10 36.98 -15.49
N VAL A 277 -11.88 37.79 -16.19
CA VAL A 277 -11.95 37.83 -17.64
C VAL A 277 -11.29 39.12 -18.11
N GLU A 278 -10.26 38.96 -18.92
CA GLU A 278 -9.51 40.05 -19.55
C GLU A 278 -9.76 39.96 -21.05
N TYR A 279 -10.12 41.07 -21.71
CA TYR A 279 -10.35 41.06 -23.13
C TYR A 279 -10.03 42.40 -23.79
N ILE A 280 -9.77 42.33 -25.10
CA ILE A 280 -9.61 43.51 -25.95
C ILE A 280 -10.91 43.69 -26.73
N ASP A 281 -11.62 44.84 -26.52
CA ASP A 281 -12.87 45.13 -27.20
C ASP A 281 -12.68 45.52 -28.70
N SER A 282 -13.77 45.72 -29.42
CA SER A 282 -13.74 46.10 -30.84
C SER A 282 -13.01 47.41 -31.09
N ASN A 283 -12.93 48.31 -30.10
CA ASN A 283 -12.20 49.58 -30.15
C ASN A 283 -10.73 49.43 -29.75
N ARG A 284 -10.20 48.18 -29.63
CA ARG A 284 -8.84 47.85 -29.20
C ARG A 284 -8.50 48.31 -27.78
N GLN A 285 -9.52 48.49 -26.92
CA GLN A 285 -9.31 48.88 -25.54
C GLN A 285 -9.30 47.61 -24.66
N PHE A 286 -8.37 47.62 -23.71
CA PHE A 286 -8.30 46.56 -22.68
C PHE A 286 -9.44 46.74 -21.69
N ARG A 287 -10.13 45.65 -21.42
CA ARG A 287 -11.21 45.56 -20.45
C ARG A 287 -10.99 44.36 -19.54
N GLU A 288 -11.39 44.49 -18.28
CA GLU A 288 -11.39 43.37 -17.34
C GLU A 288 -12.63 43.43 -16.41
N PHE A 289 -13.06 42.24 -15.99
CA PHE A 289 -14.11 42.10 -15.00
C PHE A 289 -14.00 40.73 -14.34
N SER A 290 -14.67 40.53 -13.18
CA SER A 290 -14.70 39.27 -12.47
C SER A 290 -16.09 38.66 -12.54
N LEU A 291 -16.11 37.30 -12.64
CA LEU A 291 -17.34 36.52 -12.61
C LEU A 291 -17.21 35.44 -11.49
N ARG A 292 -18.35 35.07 -10.96
CA ARG A 292 -18.47 33.94 -10.03
C ARG A 292 -19.07 32.75 -10.77
N ILE A 293 -18.42 31.59 -10.64
CA ILE A 293 -18.97 30.32 -11.10
C ILE A 293 -19.87 29.78 -9.98
N PRO A 294 -21.16 29.52 -10.24
CA PRO A 294 -22.11 29.07 -9.23
C PRO A 294 -21.90 27.56 -8.93
N GLY A 295 -22.33 27.15 -7.73
CA GLY A 295 -22.38 25.76 -7.32
C GLY A 295 -21.04 25.18 -6.84
N THR A 296 -21.07 23.88 -6.67
CA THR A 296 -19.92 23.05 -6.32
C THR A 296 -19.56 22.19 -7.52
N LEU A 297 -18.29 22.07 -7.82
CA LEU A 297 -17.78 21.21 -8.88
C LEU A 297 -17.03 20.03 -8.27
N GLU A 298 -17.51 18.83 -8.53
CA GLU A 298 -16.80 17.58 -8.22
C GLU A 298 -15.57 17.41 -9.13
N GLU A 299 -14.71 16.45 -8.81
CA GLU A 299 -13.57 16.10 -9.65
C GLU A 299 -13.99 15.84 -11.10
N GLY A 300 -13.32 16.51 -12.03
CA GLY A 300 -13.59 16.40 -13.48
C GLY A 300 -14.80 17.18 -13.97
N GLN A 301 -15.66 17.70 -13.10
CA GLN A 301 -16.82 18.48 -13.49
C GLN A 301 -16.46 19.84 -14.09
N GLN A 302 -17.32 20.29 -14.98
CA GLN A 302 -17.20 21.57 -15.67
C GLN A 302 -18.42 22.44 -15.42
N ALA A 303 -18.19 23.73 -15.40
CA ALA A 303 -19.25 24.74 -15.41
C ALA A 303 -18.84 25.93 -16.28
N SER A 304 -19.82 26.64 -16.79
CA SER A 304 -19.57 27.88 -17.53
C SER A 304 -20.61 28.93 -17.16
N VAL A 305 -20.21 30.20 -17.26
CA VAL A 305 -21.07 31.35 -17.07
C VAL A 305 -20.96 32.28 -18.28
N PRO A 306 -22.06 32.89 -18.74
CA PRO A 306 -22.02 33.85 -19.83
C PRO A 306 -21.22 35.10 -19.44
N THR A 307 -20.44 35.59 -20.36
CA THR A 307 -19.82 36.91 -20.26
C THR A 307 -20.72 37.97 -20.92
N LYS A 308 -20.34 39.22 -20.78
CA LYS A 308 -21.03 40.31 -21.48
C LYS A 308 -20.30 40.70 -22.78
N ILE A 309 -19.46 39.80 -23.32
CA ILE A 309 -18.70 40.04 -24.53
C ILE A 309 -19.54 39.52 -25.70
N ASP A 310 -19.94 40.45 -26.60
CA ASP A 310 -20.82 40.18 -27.73
C ASP A 310 -20.19 40.55 -29.10
N ASP A 311 -18.99 41.09 -29.09
CA ASP A 311 -18.24 41.52 -30.28
C ASP A 311 -17.24 40.50 -30.81
N ILE A 312 -17.26 39.26 -30.30
CA ILE A 312 -16.40 38.16 -30.72
C ILE A 312 -17.28 37.04 -31.27
N VAL A 313 -17.06 36.70 -32.53
CA VAL A 313 -17.96 35.78 -33.28
C VAL A 313 -17.29 34.50 -33.72
N ASP A 314 -15.96 34.34 -33.62
CA ASP A 314 -15.24 33.17 -33.99
C ASP A 314 -14.16 32.76 -32.96
N THR A 315 -13.72 31.49 -33.03
CA THR A 315 -12.80 30.91 -32.09
C THR A 315 -11.37 31.41 -32.22
N ASN A 316 -10.96 31.89 -33.41
CA ASN A 316 -9.61 32.42 -33.63
C ASN A 316 -9.47 33.78 -32.98
N ASP A 317 -10.51 34.61 -33.10
CA ASP A 317 -10.58 35.91 -32.47
C ASP A 317 -10.71 35.81 -30.95
N LEU A 318 -11.51 34.82 -30.48
CA LEU A 318 -11.65 34.50 -29.07
C LEU A 318 -10.29 34.21 -28.40
N GLY A 319 -9.48 33.30 -28.95
CA GLY A 319 -8.20 32.91 -28.39
C GLY A 319 -7.16 34.02 -28.36
N ARG A 320 -7.31 35.07 -29.23
CA ARG A 320 -6.41 36.21 -29.27
C ARG A 320 -6.83 37.35 -28.35
N ARG A 321 -8.14 37.53 -28.14
CA ARG A 321 -8.69 38.68 -27.47
C ARG A 321 -9.20 38.44 -26.07
N VAL A 322 -9.49 37.18 -25.68
CA VAL A 322 -10.07 36.86 -24.37
C VAL A 322 -9.20 35.93 -23.57
N ARG A 323 -8.92 36.28 -22.33
CA ARG A 323 -8.24 35.45 -21.35
C ARG A 323 -9.14 35.28 -20.11
N VAL A 324 -9.27 34.02 -19.66
CA VAL A 324 -9.97 33.69 -18.40
C VAL A 324 -8.96 33.11 -17.45
N THR A 325 -8.89 33.64 -16.24
CA THR A 325 -7.95 33.18 -15.20
C THR A 325 -8.72 32.97 -13.91
N VAL A 326 -8.53 31.83 -13.26
CA VAL A 326 -9.09 31.57 -11.93
C VAL A 326 -8.31 32.36 -10.89
N THR A 327 -9.01 33.17 -10.13
CA THR A 327 -8.41 34.06 -9.11
C THR A 327 -8.71 33.62 -7.68
N ALA A 328 -9.75 32.82 -7.47
CA ALA A 328 -10.07 32.26 -6.16
C ALA A 328 -10.90 30.99 -6.30
N ALA A 329 -10.71 30.09 -5.34
CA ALA A 329 -11.58 28.93 -5.13
C ALA A 329 -11.41 28.43 -3.69
N ARG A 330 -12.34 27.60 -3.22
CA ARG A 330 -12.28 26.91 -1.93
C ARG A 330 -12.62 25.44 -2.10
N VAL A 331 -12.03 24.60 -1.29
CA VAL A 331 -12.53 23.21 -1.15
C VAL A 331 -13.92 23.28 -0.54
N ALA A 332 -14.86 22.54 -1.09
CA ALA A 332 -16.20 22.44 -0.54
C ALA A 332 -16.15 21.66 0.78
N GLU A 333 -16.77 22.18 1.81
CA GLU A 333 -17.00 21.45 3.07
C GLU A 333 -18.04 20.35 2.78
N GLN A 334 -17.75 19.15 3.28
CA GLN A 334 -18.66 18.00 3.18
C GLN A 334 -19.76 18.10 4.21
#